data_c63f2b69de9640f0345e7ccd70767838
#
_entry.id   c63f2b69de9640f0345e7ccd70767838
#
_cell.length_a   1.000
_cell.length_b   1.000
_cell.length_c   1.000
_cell.angle_alpha   90.00
_cell.angle_beta   90.00
_cell.angle_gamma   90.00
#
_symmetry.space_group_name_H-M   'P 1'
#
loop_
_entity.id
_entity.type
_entity.pdbx_description
1 polymer ?
#
loop_
_entity_poly.entity_id
_entity_poly.type
_entity_poly.pdbx_seq_one_letter_code
_entity_poly.pdbx_strand_id
1 'polypeptide(L)'
;MLFRSPGIILAPYPEDVHPDHVAASQLVDDARFWAKLSRSDLPGEPYWPPKLYQYWSIHLRIHPKPAFVMDISSVIDRKLEAVRCYSSQLIEQRSRQYPTPLDDIRDRARYWGWTIHTAFGEPLASREEIGVSDLRPLLGG
;
A
#
# COMPACT_ATOMS: atom_id res chain seq x y z
N MET A 1 3.88 -18.76 16.90
CA MET A 1 3.82 -17.63 15.95
C MET A 1 4.90 -17.88 14.91
N LEU A 2 4.56 -18.00 13.64
CA LEU A 2 5.56 -18.19 12.59
C LEU A 2 6.14 -16.81 12.26
N PHE A 3 7.38 -16.55 12.66
CA PHE A 3 8.12 -15.39 12.21
C PHE A 3 8.43 -15.56 10.72
N ARG A 4 7.85 -14.72 9.88
CA ARG A 4 8.11 -14.71 8.46
C ARG A 4 9.02 -13.53 8.17
N SER A 5 10.13 -13.77 7.49
CA SER A 5 11.04 -12.73 7.01
C SER A 5 10.49 -12.19 5.67
N PRO A 6 9.66 -11.14 5.65
CA PRO A 6 9.03 -10.67 4.43
C PRO A 6 10.05 -9.99 3.53
N GLY A 7 10.02 -10.29 2.23
CA GLY A 7 10.83 -9.59 1.24
C GLY A 7 10.32 -8.16 0.95
N ILE A 8 9.02 -7.93 1.18
CA ILE A 8 8.37 -6.63 0.96
C ILE A 8 7.43 -6.34 2.12
N ILE A 9 7.46 -5.12 2.61
CA ILE A 9 6.47 -4.57 3.54
C ILE A 9 5.66 -3.51 2.80
N LEU A 10 4.33 -3.52 2.99
CA LEU A 10 3.44 -2.45 2.56
C LEU A 10 2.93 -1.73 3.80
N ALA A 11 3.10 -0.41 3.86
CA ALA A 11 2.67 0.45 4.96
C ALA A 11 1.81 1.61 4.45
N PRO A 12 1.03 2.27 5.30
CA PRO A 12 0.40 3.53 4.93
C PRO A 12 1.43 4.59 4.55
N TYR A 13 1.05 5.52 3.66
CA TYR A 13 1.88 6.70 3.38
C TYR A 13 2.01 7.57 4.65
N PRO A 14 3.20 8.12 4.95
CA PRO A 14 3.46 8.81 6.21
C PRO A 14 2.73 10.13 6.38
N GLU A 15 2.28 10.73 5.29
CA GLU A 15 1.46 11.93 5.31
C GLU A 15 0.00 11.57 5.03
N ASP A 16 -0.84 11.61 6.05
CA ASP A 16 -2.25 11.29 5.97
C ASP A 16 -3.05 12.20 6.92
N VAL A 17 -4.32 12.41 6.62
CA VAL A 17 -5.24 13.13 7.51
C VAL A 17 -5.69 12.29 8.69
N HIS A 18 -5.53 10.96 8.61
CA HIS A 18 -5.91 10.04 9.68
C HIS A 18 -4.72 9.75 10.60
N PRO A 19 -4.78 10.13 11.89
CA PRO A 19 -3.65 9.99 12.81
C PRO A 19 -3.18 8.54 12.97
N ASP A 20 -4.08 7.56 12.92
CA ASP A 20 -3.72 6.14 13.02
C ASP A 20 -2.89 5.66 11.82
N HIS A 21 -3.11 6.23 10.62
CA HIS A 21 -2.30 5.89 9.45
C HIS A 21 -0.88 6.43 9.59
N VAL A 22 -0.73 7.66 10.08
CA VAL A 22 0.58 8.26 10.38
C VAL A 22 1.30 7.45 11.45
N ALA A 23 0.60 7.11 12.55
CA ALA A 23 1.17 6.28 13.62
C ALA A 23 1.56 4.88 13.13
N ALA A 24 0.75 4.25 12.28
CA ALA A 24 1.06 2.94 11.70
C ALA A 24 2.27 2.99 10.77
N SER A 25 2.42 4.05 9.97
CA SER A 25 3.60 4.27 9.13
C SER A 25 4.88 4.36 9.98
N GLN A 26 4.84 5.18 11.04
CA GLN A 26 5.98 5.33 11.96
C GLN A 26 6.30 4.02 12.68
N LEU A 27 5.27 3.30 13.15
CA LEU A 27 5.46 2.02 13.82
C LEU A 27 6.16 0.99 12.91
N VAL A 28 5.83 0.98 11.62
CA VAL A 28 6.50 0.08 10.65
C VAL A 28 7.95 0.47 10.44
N ASP A 29 8.26 1.76 10.32
CA ASP A 29 9.65 2.25 10.20
C ASP A 29 10.47 1.87 11.44
N ASP A 30 9.93 2.09 12.64
CA ASP A 30 10.57 1.74 13.91
C ASP A 30 10.77 0.22 14.03
N ALA A 31 9.73 -0.58 13.74
CA ALA A 31 9.82 -2.04 13.79
C ALA A 31 10.86 -2.58 12.80
N ARG A 32 10.95 -2.02 11.59
CA ARG A 32 11.96 -2.38 10.59
C ARG A 32 13.37 -2.08 11.11
N PHE A 33 13.55 -0.94 11.78
CA PHE A 33 14.83 -0.58 12.38
C PHE A 33 15.20 -1.54 13.51
N TRP A 34 14.28 -1.80 14.46
CA TRP A 34 14.54 -2.68 15.60
C TRP A 34 14.78 -4.13 15.18
N ALA A 35 14.09 -4.62 14.16
CA ALA A 35 14.23 -5.99 13.68
C ALA A 35 15.63 -6.37 13.20
N LYS A 36 16.45 -5.41 12.79
CA LYS A 36 17.83 -5.66 12.32
C LYS A 36 18.87 -5.73 13.43
N LEU A 37 18.52 -5.32 14.66
CA LEU A 37 19.49 -5.20 15.74
C LEU A 37 19.87 -6.58 16.30
N SER A 38 21.17 -6.90 16.25
CA SER A 38 21.72 -8.14 16.77
C SER A 38 21.96 -8.14 18.28
N ARG A 39 21.89 -6.96 18.91
CA ARG A 39 22.07 -6.77 20.37
C ARG A 39 20.78 -6.20 20.97
N SER A 40 19.70 -6.96 20.90
CA SER A 40 18.42 -6.60 21.47
C SER A 40 17.85 -7.80 22.21
N ASP A 41 16.98 -7.56 23.19
CA ASP A 41 16.25 -8.62 23.91
C ASP A 41 15.03 -9.14 23.12
N LEU A 42 14.89 -8.76 21.87
CA LEU A 42 13.81 -9.20 20.99
C LEU A 42 14.05 -10.67 20.58
N PRO A 43 13.01 -11.51 20.65
CA PRO A 43 13.12 -12.90 20.26
C PRO A 43 13.23 -13.05 18.72
N GLY A 44 14.11 -13.92 18.27
CA GLY A 44 14.30 -14.26 16.86
C GLY A 44 15.65 -13.82 16.30
N GLU A 45 15.90 -14.18 15.05
CA GLU A 45 17.10 -13.78 14.35
C GLU A 45 16.96 -12.37 13.77
N PRO A 46 18.00 -11.53 13.83
CA PRO A 46 17.99 -10.20 13.23
C PRO A 46 17.67 -10.26 11.75
N TYR A 47 16.74 -9.42 11.32
CA TYR A 47 16.31 -9.38 9.93
C TYR A 47 16.00 -7.95 9.48
N TRP A 48 16.50 -7.58 8.29
CA TRP A 48 16.16 -6.33 7.65
C TRP A 48 15.26 -6.59 6.43
N PRO A 49 13.97 -6.30 6.49
CA PRO A 49 13.10 -6.37 5.31
C PRO A 49 13.65 -5.47 4.19
N PRO A 50 14.02 -6.04 3.03
CA PRO A 50 14.78 -5.29 2.03
C PRO A 50 13.98 -4.19 1.34
N LYS A 51 12.66 -4.29 1.29
CA LYS A 51 11.79 -3.34 0.59
C LYS A 51 10.61 -2.90 1.46
N LEU A 52 10.38 -1.59 1.47
CA LEU A 52 9.22 -0.95 2.09
C LEU A 52 8.59 0.00 1.08
N TYR A 53 7.33 -0.27 0.74
CA TYR A 53 6.53 0.60 -0.11
C TYR A 53 5.34 1.13 0.66
N GLN A 54 4.93 2.36 0.36
CA GLN A 54 3.79 3.01 0.99
C GLN A 54 2.62 3.07 0.01
N TYR A 55 1.47 2.61 0.46
CA TYR A 55 0.20 2.77 -0.26
C TYR A 55 -0.55 4.00 0.24
N TRP A 56 -1.42 4.56 -0.59
CA TRP A 56 -2.22 5.70 -0.23
C TRP A 56 -3.60 5.29 0.26
N SER A 57 -4.00 5.86 1.40
CA SER A 57 -5.34 5.64 1.93
C SER A 57 -6.39 6.39 1.09
N ILE A 58 -7.66 5.99 1.27
CA ILE A 58 -8.79 6.67 0.64
C ILE A 58 -8.93 8.14 1.09
N HIS A 59 -8.45 8.46 2.29
CA HIS A 59 -8.52 9.81 2.86
C HIS A 59 -7.45 10.75 2.33
N LEU A 60 -6.37 10.22 1.74
CA LEU A 60 -5.30 11.04 1.19
C LEU A 60 -5.79 11.79 -0.05
N ARG A 61 -5.90 13.11 0.07
CA ARG A 61 -6.29 14.02 -1.02
C ARG A 61 -5.11 14.65 -1.74
N ILE A 62 -3.91 14.50 -1.17
CA ILE A 62 -2.66 14.89 -1.78
C ILE A 62 -2.21 13.75 -2.68
N HIS A 63 -1.75 14.06 -3.88
CA HIS A 63 -1.22 13.08 -4.83
C HIS A 63 0.30 13.25 -4.94
N PRO A 64 1.09 12.70 -3.98
CA PRO A 64 2.53 12.66 -4.18
C PRO A 64 2.84 11.82 -5.41
N LYS A 65 3.96 12.12 -6.07
CA LYS A 65 4.38 11.31 -7.23
C LYS A 65 4.67 9.88 -6.77
N PRO A 66 4.02 8.86 -7.32
CA PRO A 66 4.33 7.48 -6.98
C PRO A 66 5.72 7.10 -7.48
N ALA A 67 6.36 6.15 -6.81
CA ALA A 67 7.58 5.53 -7.30
C ALA A 67 7.28 4.60 -8.49
N PHE A 68 6.14 3.93 -8.43
CA PHE A 68 5.59 3.12 -9.53
C PHE A 68 4.08 2.91 -9.33
N VAL A 69 3.42 2.45 -10.39
CA VAL A 69 2.02 2.00 -10.35
C VAL A 69 1.99 0.53 -10.70
N MET A 70 1.34 -0.27 -9.87
CA MET A 70 1.15 -1.70 -10.09
C MET A 70 -0.15 -1.94 -10.86
N ASP A 71 -0.13 -2.71 -11.94
CA ASP A 71 -1.35 -3.18 -12.59
C ASP A 71 -2.10 -4.15 -11.67
N ILE A 72 -3.33 -3.78 -11.33
CA ILE A 72 -4.25 -4.58 -10.51
C ILE A 72 -5.51 -4.98 -11.28
N SER A 73 -5.52 -4.88 -12.59
CA SER A 73 -6.71 -5.12 -13.42
C SER A 73 -7.31 -6.51 -13.19
N SER A 74 -6.47 -7.51 -13.03
CA SER A 74 -6.91 -8.90 -12.78
C SER A 74 -7.43 -9.18 -11.36
N VAL A 75 -7.21 -8.25 -10.41
CA VAL A 75 -7.52 -8.46 -8.99
C VAL A 75 -8.40 -7.37 -8.39
N ILE A 76 -8.87 -6.40 -9.18
CA ILE A 76 -9.70 -5.28 -8.68
C ILE A 76 -10.94 -5.75 -7.94
N ASP A 77 -11.64 -6.75 -8.45
CA ASP A 77 -12.87 -7.25 -7.82
C ASP A 77 -12.55 -7.91 -6.46
N ARG A 78 -11.44 -8.64 -6.37
CA ARG A 78 -10.96 -9.22 -5.11
C ARG A 78 -10.57 -8.14 -4.09
N LYS A 79 -9.97 -7.03 -4.56
CA LYS A 79 -9.71 -5.85 -3.71
C LYS A 79 -11.01 -5.28 -3.16
N LEU A 80 -12.02 -5.09 -4.00
CA LEU A 80 -13.31 -4.56 -3.57
C LEU A 80 -14.06 -5.52 -2.62
N GLU A 81 -13.94 -6.83 -2.81
CA GLU A 81 -14.48 -7.83 -1.88
C GLU A 81 -13.80 -7.74 -0.50
N ALA A 82 -12.48 -7.61 -0.45
CA ALA A 82 -11.75 -7.42 0.80
C ALA A 82 -12.18 -6.13 1.53
N VAL A 83 -12.42 -5.05 0.79
CA VAL A 83 -12.93 -3.79 1.36
C VAL A 83 -14.35 -3.95 1.91
N ARG A 84 -15.21 -4.74 1.28
CA ARG A 84 -16.58 -5.02 1.78
C ARG A 84 -16.60 -5.73 3.13
N CYS A 85 -15.52 -6.41 3.52
CA CYS A 85 -15.42 -7.00 4.86
C CYS A 85 -15.43 -5.95 5.98
N TYR A 86 -15.16 -4.68 5.66
CA TYR A 86 -15.27 -3.54 6.58
C TYR A 86 -16.64 -2.84 6.47
N SER A 87 -17.72 -3.63 6.45
CA SER A 87 -19.09 -3.15 6.18
C SER A 87 -19.53 -2.03 7.10
N SER A 88 -19.23 -2.13 8.40
CA SER A 88 -19.58 -1.11 9.39
C SER A 88 -18.98 0.28 9.12
N GLN A 89 -17.85 0.32 8.44
CA GLN A 89 -17.13 1.58 8.16
C GLN A 89 -17.41 2.13 6.75
N LEU A 90 -17.60 1.24 5.78
CA LEU A 90 -17.61 1.62 4.36
C LEU A 90 -18.96 1.41 3.66
N ILE A 91 -19.88 0.65 4.28
CA ILE A 91 -21.20 0.33 3.69
C ILE A 91 -22.33 0.78 4.59
N GLU A 92 -22.32 0.37 5.87
CA GLU A 92 -23.34 0.73 6.84
C GLU A 92 -23.24 2.22 7.18
N GLN A 93 -24.38 2.90 7.29
CA GLN A 93 -24.46 4.34 7.59
C GLN A 93 -23.76 5.25 6.55
N ARG A 94 -23.40 4.73 5.37
CA ARG A 94 -22.89 5.53 4.26
C ARG A 94 -23.94 5.72 3.18
N SER A 95 -23.78 6.77 2.39
CA SER A 95 -24.65 6.98 1.22
C SER A 95 -24.63 5.76 0.31
N ARG A 96 -25.82 5.35 -0.14
CA ARG A 96 -25.98 4.33 -1.19
C ARG A 96 -26.06 4.96 -2.59
N GLN A 97 -26.04 6.29 -2.65
CA GLN A 97 -26.01 7.00 -3.93
C GLN A 97 -24.56 7.19 -4.36
N TYR A 98 -24.34 7.14 -5.66
CA TYR A 98 -23.03 7.40 -6.27
C TYR A 98 -22.54 8.84 -5.95
N PRO A 99 -21.25 9.05 -5.63
CA PRO A 99 -20.25 8.00 -5.44
C PRO A 99 -20.32 7.36 -4.05
N THR A 100 -20.32 6.05 -3.99
CA THR A 100 -20.14 5.30 -2.73
C THR A 100 -18.63 5.17 -2.42
N PRO A 101 -18.22 4.83 -1.19
CA PRO A 101 -16.81 4.57 -0.89
C PRO A 101 -16.15 3.50 -1.79
N LEU A 102 -16.92 2.52 -2.25
CA LEU A 102 -16.44 1.49 -3.19
C LEU A 102 -16.24 2.06 -4.59
N ASP A 103 -17.11 2.98 -5.01
CA ASP A 103 -16.94 3.69 -6.28
C ASP A 103 -15.68 4.57 -6.24
N ASP A 104 -15.46 5.31 -5.15
CA ASP A 104 -14.24 6.12 -4.96
C ASP A 104 -12.95 5.28 -5.08
N ILE A 105 -12.94 4.07 -4.47
CA ILE A 105 -11.79 3.17 -4.58
C ILE A 105 -11.60 2.69 -6.01
N ARG A 106 -12.69 2.31 -6.69
CA ARG A 106 -12.65 1.84 -8.08
C ARG A 106 -12.22 2.94 -9.04
N ASP A 107 -12.74 4.15 -8.88
CA ASP A 107 -12.43 5.29 -9.75
C ASP A 107 -10.98 5.75 -9.59
N ARG A 108 -10.46 5.75 -8.36
CA ARG A 108 -9.02 5.99 -8.14
C ARG A 108 -8.16 4.92 -8.78
N ALA A 109 -8.51 3.66 -8.64
CA ALA A 109 -7.78 2.58 -9.30
C ALA A 109 -7.83 2.71 -10.83
N ARG A 110 -8.96 3.14 -11.40
CA ARG A 110 -9.10 3.44 -12.83
C ARG A 110 -8.20 4.58 -13.27
N TYR A 111 -8.14 5.67 -12.50
CA TYR A 111 -7.27 6.79 -12.78
C TYR A 111 -5.79 6.36 -12.85
N TRP A 112 -5.34 5.58 -11.87
CA TRP A 112 -3.96 5.11 -11.86
C TRP A 112 -3.68 4.05 -12.94
N GLY A 113 -4.64 3.19 -13.28
CA GLY A 113 -4.54 2.28 -14.40
C GLY A 113 -4.37 3.03 -15.72
N TRP A 114 -5.14 4.11 -15.92
CA TRP A 114 -4.99 4.96 -17.10
C TRP A 114 -3.57 5.50 -17.27
N THR A 115 -2.87 5.85 -16.19
CA THR A 115 -1.50 6.38 -16.26
C THR A 115 -0.46 5.38 -16.78
N ILE A 116 -0.77 4.09 -16.72
CA ILE A 116 0.08 2.99 -17.18
C ILE A 116 -0.57 2.16 -18.30
N HIS A 117 -1.62 2.67 -18.93
CA HIS A 117 -2.36 2.03 -20.02
C HIS A 117 -3.01 0.68 -19.66
N THR A 118 -3.44 0.51 -18.40
CA THR A 118 -4.18 -0.67 -17.93
C THR A 118 -5.56 -0.25 -17.41
N ALA A 119 -6.45 -1.23 -17.14
CA ALA A 119 -7.79 -0.94 -16.65
C ALA A 119 -7.78 -0.38 -15.22
N PHE A 120 -6.93 -0.91 -14.35
CA PHE A 120 -6.83 -0.50 -12.94
C PHE A 120 -5.38 -0.55 -12.45
N GLY A 121 -4.96 0.46 -11.67
CA GLY A 121 -3.63 0.56 -11.09
C GLY A 121 -3.66 0.85 -9.60
N GLU A 122 -2.61 0.47 -8.91
CA GLU A 122 -2.34 0.80 -7.51
C GLU A 122 -1.04 1.59 -7.42
N PRO A 123 -1.07 2.87 -7.01
CA PRO A 123 0.14 3.66 -6.87
C PRO A 123 0.86 3.31 -5.56
N LEU A 124 2.17 3.21 -5.64
CA LEU A 124 3.03 2.94 -4.50
C LEU A 124 4.16 3.96 -4.45
N ALA A 125 4.41 4.50 -3.26
CA ALA A 125 5.55 5.36 -2.99
C ALA A 125 6.72 4.54 -2.42
N SER A 126 7.93 5.08 -2.53
CA SER A 126 9.13 4.56 -1.90
C SER A 126 9.97 5.74 -1.44
N ARG A 127 10.55 5.64 -0.23
CA ARG A 127 11.57 6.58 0.26
C ARG A 127 12.97 6.18 -0.20
N GLU A 128 13.14 4.90 -0.58
CA GLU A 128 14.41 4.35 -1.04
C GLU A 128 14.35 4.17 -2.56
N GLU A 129 15.48 4.27 -3.23
CA GLU A 129 15.57 3.98 -4.65
C GLU A 129 15.20 2.52 -4.93
N ILE A 130 14.54 2.32 -6.06
CA ILE A 130 14.17 0.99 -6.52
C ILE A 130 15.28 0.47 -7.44
N GLY A 131 16.13 -0.41 -6.89
CA GLY A 131 17.16 -1.08 -7.69
C GLY A 131 16.52 -2.12 -8.62
N VAL A 132 16.85 -2.06 -9.88
CA VAL A 132 16.47 -3.04 -10.90
C VAL A 132 17.73 -3.68 -11.50
N SER A 133 17.70 -4.99 -11.72
CA SER A 133 18.82 -5.71 -12.31
C SER A 133 18.89 -5.55 -13.84
N ASP A 134 17.76 -5.25 -14.47
CA ASP A 134 17.65 -4.96 -15.91
C ASP A 134 16.37 -4.15 -16.17
N LEU A 135 16.18 -3.68 -17.39
CA LEU A 135 15.07 -2.82 -17.79
C LEU A 135 13.84 -3.56 -18.32
N ARG A 136 13.91 -4.88 -18.51
CA ARG A 136 12.78 -5.65 -19.07
C ARG A 136 11.49 -5.52 -18.25
N PRO A 137 11.53 -5.53 -16.91
CA PRO A 137 10.31 -5.33 -16.11
C PRO A 137 9.66 -3.95 -16.32
N LEU A 138 10.37 -2.97 -16.88
CA LEU A 138 9.87 -1.62 -17.14
C LEU A 138 9.24 -1.46 -18.53
N LEU A 139 9.30 -2.49 -19.39
CA LEU A 139 8.78 -2.41 -20.74
C LEU A 139 7.24 -2.47 -20.81
N GLY A 140 6.58 -2.74 -19.69
CA GLY A 140 5.15 -2.98 -19.67
C GLY A 140 4.78 -4.32 -20.32
N GLY A 141 3.79 -5.01 -19.78
CA GLY A 141 3.21 -6.20 -20.39
C GLY A 141 2.10 -5.82 -21.37
#